data_66fb86f580077f81d4564627b16e1d65
#
_entry.id   66fb86f580077f81d4564627b16e1d65
#
_cell.length_a   1.000
_cell.length_b   1.000
_cell.length_c   1.000
_cell.angle_alpha   90.00
_cell.angle_beta   90.00
_cell.angle_gamma   90.00
#
_symmetry.space_group_name_H-M   'P 1'
#
loop_
_entity.id
_entity.type
_entity.pdbx_description
1 polymer ?
#
loop_
_entity_poly.entity_id
_entity_poly.type
_entity_poly.pdbx_seq_one_letter_code
_entity_poly.pdbx_strand_id
1 'polypeptide(L)'
;MNCTSPRRLLLVAALTASLLGPAAAGAQNVAAEPAVRVDFGRQIRPLLSDNCFKCHGPDAKAREAELRLDLREGALRSEKPVIVPGKSKESELWRRVSSTDPDTVMPPPASGRKLTGDQKELVRQWIDGGAAWEQHWAFRAPMRPELPKFKLWYWPHTAIDAFVAARLEPERLGPAPPASRETLIRRLSLDLTGLPPTPEEAAEFVADDSPDAWERLIDRLLASPRFGERMVWEWLDAARYADTNGYQGDPTRTMWYWRDWAIGALNANQPFDQFTVEQLAGDLLAAPTQSQLIATGFHRNHMINGEGGRIAEESRVDYVQDRVETTGTVWMGLTFNCCRCHDHKF
;
A
#
# COMPACT_ATOMS: atom_id res chain seq x y z
N MET A 1 -6.71 -59.11 -20.25
CA MET A 1 -5.95 -59.42 -21.51
C MET A 1 -4.58 -58.80 -21.35
N ASN A 2 -3.58 -59.68 -21.35
CA ASN A 2 -2.15 -59.39 -21.18
C ASN A 2 -1.58 -58.55 -22.32
N CYS A 3 -0.64 -57.65 -22.04
CA CYS A 3 0.61 -57.67 -22.81
C CYS A 3 1.72 -56.92 -22.05
N THR A 4 2.76 -57.65 -21.90
CA THR A 4 4.04 -57.53 -21.21
C THR A 4 5.07 -56.68 -22.00
N SER A 5 5.90 -55.97 -21.25
CA SER A 5 7.33 -55.60 -21.39
C SER A 5 8.10 -56.03 -22.66
N PRO A 6 9.29 -55.48 -23.05
CA PRO A 6 10.49 -55.48 -22.21
C PRO A 6 11.49 -54.27 -22.31
N ARG A 7 12.41 -54.32 -21.33
CA ARG A 7 13.66 -53.57 -21.16
C ARG A 7 14.62 -53.65 -22.37
N ARG A 8 15.38 -52.56 -22.63
CA ARG A 8 16.75 -52.66 -23.17
C ARG A 8 17.70 -51.75 -22.37
N LEU A 9 18.64 -52.42 -21.69
CA LEU A 9 19.91 -51.90 -21.22
C LEU A 9 20.81 -51.61 -22.44
N LEU A 10 21.55 -50.51 -22.42
CA LEU A 10 22.79 -50.35 -23.16
C LEU A 10 23.82 -49.68 -22.25
N LEU A 11 24.81 -50.46 -21.85
CA LEU A 11 26.10 -50.04 -21.32
C LEU A 11 26.90 -49.38 -22.45
N VAL A 12 27.56 -48.24 -22.19
CA VAL A 12 28.79 -47.87 -22.90
C VAL A 12 29.78 -47.28 -21.90
N ALA A 13 30.99 -47.83 -22.04
CA ALA A 13 32.11 -47.76 -21.14
C ALA A 13 32.86 -46.42 -21.17
N ALA A 14 33.65 -46.25 -20.13
CA ALA A 14 34.56 -45.17 -19.78
C ALA A 14 35.62 -44.86 -20.86
N LEU A 15 36.01 -43.59 -20.93
CA LEU A 15 37.36 -43.19 -21.31
C LEU A 15 37.78 -41.98 -20.47
N THR A 16 38.74 -42.22 -19.60
CA THR A 16 39.48 -41.23 -18.81
C THR A 16 40.48 -40.50 -19.69
N ALA A 17 40.48 -39.20 -19.68
CA ALA A 17 41.63 -38.38 -20.08
C ALA A 17 41.85 -37.25 -19.09
N SER A 18 42.83 -37.43 -18.24
CA SER A 18 43.37 -36.42 -17.35
C SER A 18 44.11 -35.35 -18.16
N LEU A 19 43.70 -34.09 -18.08
CA LEU A 19 44.52 -32.97 -18.47
C LEU A 19 44.56 -31.97 -17.27
N LEU A 20 45.67 -31.99 -16.57
CA LEU A 20 46.05 -30.94 -15.63
C LEU A 20 46.30 -29.63 -16.41
N GLY A 21 45.45 -28.65 -16.23
CA GLY A 21 45.70 -27.23 -16.58
C GLY A 21 46.02 -26.42 -15.33
N PRO A 22 46.80 -25.34 -15.42
CA PRO A 22 47.27 -24.61 -14.23
C PRO A 22 46.14 -23.90 -13.54
N ALA A 23 46.13 -23.99 -12.21
CA ALA A 23 45.22 -23.24 -11.31
C ALA A 23 45.44 -21.72 -11.46
N ALA A 24 44.56 -21.05 -12.15
CA ALA A 24 44.42 -19.59 -12.04
C ALA A 24 43.80 -19.28 -10.68
N ALA A 25 44.62 -18.68 -9.81
CA ALA A 25 44.15 -18.10 -8.57
C ALA A 25 43.11 -17.00 -8.88
N GLY A 26 41.81 -17.37 -8.87
CA GLY A 26 40.72 -16.44 -8.94
C GLY A 26 40.73 -15.57 -7.70
N ALA A 27 41.08 -14.32 -7.86
CA ALA A 27 40.81 -13.28 -6.85
C ALA A 27 39.32 -13.34 -6.53
N GLN A 28 38.99 -13.77 -5.32
CA GLN A 28 37.64 -13.64 -4.78
C GLN A 28 37.35 -12.15 -4.68
N ASN A 29 36.57 -11.63 -5.62
CA ASN A 29 35.90 -10.36 -5.46
C ASN A 29 34.99 -10.51 -4.23
N VAL A 30 35.48 -10.07 -3.09
CA VAL A 30 34.65 -9.80 -1.93
C VAL A 30 33.71 -8.70 -2.39
N ALA A 31 32.48 -9.06 -2.78
CA ALA A 31 31.42 -8.11 -3.03
C ALA A 31 31.29 -7.30 -1.74
N ALA A 32 31.63 -6.01 -1.83
CA ALA A 32 31.39 -5.06 -0.73
C ALA A 32 29.93 -5.23 -0.30
N GLU A 33 29.70 -5.41 1.00
CA GLU A 33 28.36 -5.39 1.57
C GLU A 33 27.63 -4.17 0.99
N PRO A 34 26.36 -4.32 0.52
CA PRO A 34 25.63 -3.20 -0.03
C PRO A 34 25.56 -2.14 1.06
N ALA A 35 26.24 -1.02 0.86
CA ALA A 35 26.15 0.13 1.76
C ALA A 35 24.66 0.41 2.00
N VAL A 36 24.26 0.52 3.27
CA VAL A 36 22.87 0.78 3.67
C VAL A 36 22.39 1.99 2.87
N ARG A 37 21.61 1.73 1.84
CA ARG A 37 21.15 2.78 0.93
C ARG A 37 20.09 3.60 1.65
N VAL A 38 20.36 4.87 1.89
CA VAL A 38 19.41 5.79 2.51
C VAL A 38 18.18 5.92 1.59
N ASP A 39 16.99 5.63 2.12
CA ASP A 39 15.72 5.76 1.41
C ASP A 39 15.27 7.23 1.44
N PHE A 40 15.29 7.87 0.26
CA PHE A 40 14.87 9.27 0.14
C PHE A 40 13.42 9.48 0.60
N GLY A 41 12.51 8.63 0.18
CA GLY A 41 11.07 8.79 0.43
C GLY A 41 10.71 8.63 1.91
N ARG A 42 11.36 7.69 2.61
CA ARG A 42 11.07 7.37 4.00
C ARG A 42 11.89 8.14 5.02
N GLN A 43 13.11 8.53 4.67
CA GLN A 43 14.05 9.09 5.63
C GLN A 43 14.40 10.54 5.35
N ILE A 44 14.70 10.89 4.09
CA ILE A 44 15.15 12.23 3.72
C ILE A 44 14.01 13.19 3.46
N ARG A 45 13.03 12.79 2.66
CA ARG A 45 11.89 13.68 2.32
C ARG A 45 11.12 14.17 3.54
N PRO A 46 10.76 13.33 4.54
CA PRO A 46 10.13 13.82 5.77
C PRO A 46 11.04 14.79 6.54
N LEU A 47 12.33 14.48 6.63
CA LEU A 47 13.30 15.35 7.29
C LEU A 47 13.38 16.73 6.62
N LEU A 48 13.42 16.79 5.28
CA LEU A 48 13.40 18.05 4.51
C LEU A 48 12.06 18.78 4.67
N SER A 49 10.94 18.05 4.62
CA SER A 49 9.60 18.60 4.81
C SER A 49 9.46 19.30 6.15
N ASP A 50 9.86 18.62 7.21
CA ASP A 50 9.70 19.13 8.58
C ASP A 50 10.61 20.31 8.89
N ASN A 51 11.81 20.36 8.29
CA ASN A 51 12.83 21.33 8.67
C ASN A 51 13.11 22.40 7.62
N CYS A 52 12.82 22.15 6.33
CA CYS A 52 13.28 23.01 5.22
C CYS A 52 12.17 23.57 4.35
N PHE A 53 11.08 22.80 4.06
CA PHE A 53 10.10 23.18 3.04
C PHE A 53 9.26 24.42 3.41
N LYS A 54 9.18 24.80 4.68
CA LYS A 54 8.50 26.05 5.05
C LYS A 54 9.12 27.26 4.35
N CYS A 55 10.47 27.29 4.23
CA CYS A 55 11.21 28.38 3.62
C CYS A 55 11.83 28.02 2.26
N HIS A 56 11.98 26.71 1.95
CA HIS A 56 12.59 26.22 0.72
C HIS A 56 11.69 25.19 0.02
N GLY A 57 10.42 25.46 -0.04
CA GLY A 57 9.36 24.56 -0.56
C GLY A 57 8.45 25.20 -1.60
N PRO A 58 7.25 24.65 -1.77
CA PRO A 58 6.31 25.06 -2.81
C PRO A 58 5.71 26.45 -2.62
N ASP A 59 5.58 26.95 -1.39
CA ASP A 59 4.97 28.26 -1.13
C ASP A 59 5.85 29.40 -1.63
N ALA A 60 5.43 30.03 -2.72
CA ALA A 60 6.18 31.12 -3.35
C ALA A 60 6.25 32.39 -2.46
N LYS A 61 5.29 32.59 -1.55
CA LYS A 61 5.27 33.76 -0.66
C LYS A 61 6.22 33.62 0.52
N ALA A 62 6.40 32.39 0.99
CA ALA A 62 7.30 32.08 2.12
C ALA A 62 8.70 31.63 1.65
N ARG A 63 8.93 31.51 0.33
CA ARG A 63 10.15 30.97 -0.22
C ARG A 63 11.33 31.93 -0.08
N GLU A 64 12.40 31.44 0.51
CA GLU A 64 13.65 32.14 0.68
C GLU A 64 14.70 31.71 -0.35
N ALA A 65 15.51 32.66 -0.82
CA ALA A 65 16.62 32.44 -1.76
C ALA A 65 16.23 31.75 -3.09
N GLU A 66 14.95 31.81 -3.49
CA GLU A 66 14.40 31.13 -4.67
C GLU A 66 14.76 29.63 -4.71
N LEU A 67 14.95 29.00 -3.53
CA LEU A 67 15.40 27.63 -3.41
C LEU A 67 14.20 26.68 -3.22
N ARG A 68 14.14 25.62 -4.06
CA ARG A 68 13.15 24.55 -4.03
C ARG A 68 13.84 23.24 -3.65
N LEU A 69 13.81 22.90 -2.35
CA LEU A 69 14.32 21.59 -1.85
C LEU A 69 13.27 20.47 -1.92
N ASP A 70 12.06 20.78 -2.29
CA ASP A 70 10.99 19.82 -2.58
C ASP A 70 11.06 19.26 -4.00
N LEU A 71 11.83 19.91 -4.89
CA LEU A 71 12.07 19.49 -6.27
C LEU A 71 13.54 19.14 -6.50
N ARG A 72 13.78 18.02 -7.20
CA ARG A 72 15.12 17.58 -7.56
C ARG A 72 15.88 18.66 -8.35
N GLU A 73 15.22 19.26 -9.33
CA GLU A 73 15.79 20.28 -10.20
C GLU A 73 16.18 21.54 -9.41
N GLY A 74 15.43 21.89 -8.38
CA GLY A 74 15.72 23.01 -7.50
C GLY A 74 16.95 22.80 -6.64
N ALA A 75 17.16 21.58 -6.15
CA ALA A 75 18.29 21.21 -5.32
C ALA A 75 19.60 20.98 -6.10
N LEU A 76 19.48 20.44 -7.33
CA LEU A 76 20.61 20.05 -8.19
C LEU A 76 20.86 21.04 -9.35
N ARG A 77 20.31 22.26 -9.29
CA ARG A 77 20.43 23.27 -10.32
C ARG A 77 21.88 23.46 -10.81
N SER A 78 22.06 23.64 -12.12
CA SER A 78 23.37 23.60 -12.79
C SER A 78 24.32 24.75 -12.43
N GLU A 79 23.78 25.96 -12.21
CA GLU A 79 24.63 27.16 -12.00
C GLU A 79 25.16 27.28 -10.54
N LYS A 80 24.38 26.89 -9.55
CA LYS A 80 24.77 26.87 -8.13
C LYS A 80 24.12 25.70 -7.45
N PRO A 81 24.63 24.48 -7.58
CA PRO A 81 24.05 23.31 -6.97
C PRO A 81 24.11 23.42 -5.46
N VAL A 82 22.97 23.24 -4.81
CA VAL A 82 22.89 23.18 -3.33
C VAL A 82 23.30 21.80 -2.84
N ILE A 83 23.13 20.79 -3.70
CA ILE A 83 23.56 19.41 -3.46
C ILE A 83 24.43 18.97 -4.63
N VAL A 84 25.62 18.49 -4.32
CA VAL A 84 26.53 17.85 -5.28
C VAL A 84 26.52 16.35 -5.02
N PRO A 85 25.86 15.55 -5.87
CA PRO A 85 25.74 14.10 -5.67
C PRO A 85 27.10 13.41 -5.49
N GLY A 86 27.22 12.56 -4.47
CA GLY A 86 28.45 11.87 -4.12
C GLY A 86 29.48 12.69 -3.33
N LYS A 87 29.16 13.97 -3.04
CA LYS A 87 30.15 14.90 -2.49
C LYS A 87 29.55 15.83 -1.43
N SER A 88 29.30 15.30 -0.24
CA SER A 88 28.70 16.09 0.84
C SER A 88 29.52 17.33 1.20
N LYS A 89 30.86 17.23 1.24
CA LYS A 89 31.74 18.36 1.58
C LYS A 89 31.69 19.52 0.56
N GLU A 90 31.33 19.25 -0.68
CA GLU A 90 31.14 20.25 -1.73
C GLU A 90 29.67 20.76 -1.80
N SER A 91 28.77 20.16 -1.03
CA SER A 91 27.34 20.49 -1.02
C SER A 91 27.04 21.62 -0.03
N GLU A 92 26.42 22.69 -0.51
CA GLU A 92 26.01 23.84 0.31
C GLU A 92 25.00 23.42 1.38
N LEU A 93 24.10 22.47 1.06
CA LEU A 93 23.17 21.91 2.05
C LEU A 93 23.91 21.34 3.25
N TRP A 94 24.93 20.49 3.00
CA TRP A 94 25.73 19.90 4.09
C TRP A 94 26.49 20.97 4.88
N ARG A 95 27.13 21.91 4.19
CA ARG A 95 27.86 22.99 4.82
C ARG A 95 26.99 23.78 5.80
N ARG A 96 25.76 24.07 5.42
CA ARG A 96 24.83 24.83 6.25
C ARG A 96 24.24 24.01 7.39
N VAL A 97 23.77 22.77 7.14
CA VAL A 97 23.17 21.96 8.22
C VAL A 97 24.19 21.50 9.25
N SER A 98 25.50 21.41 8.89
CA SER A 98 26.58 21.04 9.79
C SER A 98 27.22 22.24 10.51
N SER A 99 26.95 23.48 10.08
CA SER A 99 27.50 24.70 10.69
C SER A 99 27.10 24.83 12.16
N THR A 100 28.01 25.43 12.93
CA THR A 100 27.78 25.86 14.33
C THR A 100 27.60 27.36 14.46
N ASP A 101 27.87 28.10 13.38
CA ASP A 101 27.74 29.54 13.31
C ASP A 101 26.24 29.91 13.14
N PRO A 102 25.65 30.70 14.04
CA PRO A 102 24.24 31.05 14.04
C PRO A 102 23.79 31.82 12.76
N ASP A 103 24.72 32.51 12.10
CA ASP A 103 24.39 33.30 10.88
C ASP A 103 24.37 32.45 9.60
N THR A 104 24.96 31.27 9.65
CA THR A 104 25.08 30.37 8.49
C THR A 104 24.38 29.04 8.66
N VAL A 105 24.07 28.64 9.88
CA VAL A 105 23.41 27.34 10.14
C VAL A 105 21.99 27.28 9.59
N MET A 106 21.62 26.12 9.04
CA MET A 106 20.22 25.84 8.63
C MET A 106 19.71 24.59 9.34
N PRO A 107 18.44 24.64 9.80
CA PRO A 107 17.52 25.78 9.87
C PRO A 107 18.05 26.89 10.77
N PRO A 108 17.71 28.17 10.49
CA PRO A 108 18.17 29.28 11.32
C PRO A 108 17.59 29.18 12.74
N PRO A 109 18.33 29.61 13.79
CA PRO A 109 17.88 29.50 15.18
C PRO A 109 16.50 30.12 15.44
N ALA A 110 16.17 31.23 14.78
CA ALA A 110 14.89 31.90 14.88
C ALA A 110 13.69 31.04 14.40
N SER A 111 13.93 29.99 13.62
CA SER A 111 12.87 29.07 13.17
C SER A 111 12.35 28.13 14.27
N GLY A 112 13.05 28.01 15.39
CA GLY A 112 12.78 27.03 16.45
C GLY A 112 13.03 25.57 16.05
N ARG A 113 13.62 25.32 14.88
CA ARG A 113 13.92 23.98 14.33
C ARG A 113 15.42 23.69 14.41
N LYS A 114 15.76 22.42 14.68
CA LYS A 114 17.14 21.98 14.79
C LYS A 114 17.27 20.51 14.38
N LEU A 115 18.21 20.20 13.50
CA LEU A 115 18.53 18.82 13.16
C LEU A 115 19.36 18.16 14.28
N THR A 116 19.01 16.91 14.60
CA THR A 116 19.81 16.07 15.49
C THR A 116 21.10 15.62 14.81
N GLY A 117 22.07 15.08 15.58
CA GLY A 117 23.29 14.50 15.03
C GLY A 117 23.00 13.41 14.01
N ASP A 118 22.08 12.50 14.34
CA ASP A 118 21.70 11.38 13.48
C ASP A 118 21.03 11.87 12.18
N GLN A 119 20.18 12.88 12.27
CA GLN A 119 19.54 13.48 11.09
C GLN A 119 20.57 14.15 10.16
N LYS A 120 21.57 14.84 10.72
CA LYS A 120 22.69 15.41 9.95
C LYS A 120 23.48 14.32 9.25
N GLU A 121 23.82 13.26 9.98
CA GLU A 121 24.58 12.12 9.43
C GLU A 121 23.77 11.42 8.31
N LEU A 122 22.46 11.29 8.47
CA LEU A 122 21.58 10.73 7.44
C LEU A 122 21.61 11.57 6.15
N VAL A 123 21.56 12.91 6.27
CA VAL A 123 21.69 13.82 5.12
C VAL A 123 23.06 13.65 4.46
N ARG A 124 24.13 13.54 5.22
CA ARG A 124 25.48 13.31 4.70
C ARG A 124 25.57 12.02 3.90
N GLN A 125 25.09 10.91 4.49
CA GLN A 125 25.08 9.58 3.85
C GLN A 125 24.25 9.57 2.57
N TRP A 126 23.11 10.25 2.56
CA TRP A 126 22.30 10.38 1.36
C TRP A 126 23.04 11.12 0.24
N ILE A 127 23.68 12.24 0.54
CA ILE A 127 24.44 13.01 -0.44
C ILE A 127 25.62 12.17 -0.96
N ASP A 128 26.41 11.56 -0.06
CA ASP A 128 27.57 10.73 -0.42
C ASP A 128 27.17 9.47 -1.19
N GLY A 129 25.96 8.94 -0.95
CA GLY A 129 25.36 7.86 -1.72
C GLY A 129 24.79 8.26 -3.10
N GLY A 130 25.06 9.50 -3.54
CA GLY A 130 24.65 9.98 -4.87
C GLY A 130 23.37 10.84 -4.89
N ALA A 131 22.87 11.23 -3.72
CA ALA A 131 21.66 12.06 -3.55
C ALA A 131 20.48 11.54 -4.43
N ALA A 132 20.20 10.23 -4.37
CA ALA A 132 19.11 9.63 -5.11
C ALA A 132 17.80 10.28 -4.72
N TRP A 133 17.08 10.78 -5.73
CA TRP A 133 15.78 11.43 -5.56
C TRP A 133 14.72 10.47 -6.07
N GLU A 134 13.90 9.99 -5.19
CA GLU A 134 12.86 9.01 -5.53
C GLU A 134 11.49 9.67 -5.52
N GLN A 135 10.57 9.14 -6.33
CA GLN A 135 9.17 9.50 -6.26
C GLN A 135 8.61 9.17 -4.88
N HIS A 136 7.56 9.86 -4.48
CA HIS A 136 6.84 9.54 -3.24
C HIS A 136 6.43 8.06 -3.25
N TRP A 137 6.61 7.39 -2.11
CA TRP A 137 6.39 5.94 -1.99
C TRP A 137 5.01 5.47 -2.48
N ALA A 138 3.96 6.31 -2.34
CA ALA A 138 2.60 6.01 -2.79
C ALA A 138 2.48 5.89 -4.33
N PHE A 139 3.43 6.43 -5.09
CA PHE A 139 3.47 6.36 -6.56
C PHE A 139 4.51 5.38 -7.10
N ARG A 140 5.15 4.62 -6.21
CA ARG A 140 6.09 3.55 -6.59
C ARG A 140 5.37 2.23 -6.62
N ALA A 141 5.60 1.44 -7.67
CA ALA A 141 5.09 0.07 -7.70
C ALA A 141 5.59 -0.72 -6.47
N PRO A 142 4.72 -1.47 -5.78
CA PRO A 142 5.14 -2.29 -4.65
C PRO A 142 6.21 -3.29 -5.07
N MET A 143 7.27 -3.39 -4.29
CA MET A 143 8.32 -4.38 -4.46
C MET A 143 8.21 -5.42 -3.35
N ARG A 144 8.37 -6.69 -3.70
CA ARG A 144 8.40 -7.77 -2.70
C ARG A 144 9.70 -7.68 -1.91
N PRO A 145 9.65 -7.39 -0.60
CA PRO A 145 10.86 -7.28 0.21
C PRO A 145 11.47 -8.67 0.46
N GLU A 146 12.76 -8.70 0.74
CA GLU A 146 13.41 -9.90 1.27
C GLU A 146 12.87 -10.22 2.67
N LEU A 147 12.74 -11.51 2.96
CA LEU A 147 12.31 -11.93 4.29
C LEU A 147 13.41 -11.62 5.30
N PRO A 148 13.08 -10.99 6.43
CA PRO A 148 14.04 -10.70 7.46
C PRO A 148 14.58 -12.00 8.08
N LYS A 149 15.84 -11.98 8.51
CA LYS A 149 16.42 -13.06 9.31
C LYS A 149 15.94 -12.94 10.76
N PHE A 150 15.51 -14.04 11.34
CA PHE A 150 15.02 -14.14 12.72
C PHE A 150 15.48 -15.46 13.35
N LYS A 151 15.45 -15.52 14.68
CA LYS A 151 15.87 -16.71 15.46
C LYS A 151 14.70 -17.57 15.91
N LEU A 152 13.47 -17.02 15.95
CA LEU A 152 12.25 -17.73 16.35
C LEU A 152 11.76 -18.68 15.24
N TRP A 153 12.61 -19.61 14.84
CA TRP A 153 12.42 -20.54 13.70
C TRP A 153 11.23 -21.49 13.83
N TYR A 154 10.73 -21.69 15.03
CA TYR A 154 9.66 -22.64 15.33
C TYR A 154 8.24 -22.10 15.11
N TRP A 155 8.10 -20.78 14.92
CA TRP A 155 6.77 -20.17 14.82
C TRP A 155 6.38 -19.71 13.42
N PRO A 156 7.22 -19.02 12.63
CA PRO A 156 6.78 -18.46 11.36
C PRO A 156 6.34 -19.52 10.36
N HIS A 157 5.11 -19.43 9.90
CA HIS A 157 4.53 -20.28 8.86
C HIS A 157 4.38 -19.51 7.54
N THR A 158 4.29 -18.18 7.61
CA THR A 158 4.07 -17.28 6.48
C THR A 158 5.14 -16.19 6.41
N ALA A 159 5.20 -15.49 5.27
CA ALA A 159 6.07 -14.32 5.12
C ALA A 159 5.70 -13.21 6.13
N ILE A 160 4.42 -13.05 6.44
CA ILE A 160 3.95 -12.06 7.43
C ILE A 160 4.51 -12.39 8.82
N ASP A 161 4.45 -13.65 9.20
CA ASP A 161 5.00 -14.09 10.49
C ASP A 161 6.49 -13.81 10.61
N ALA A 162 7.25 -13.95 9.50
CA ALA A 162 8.67 -13.63 9.48
C ALA A 162 8.94 -12.15 9.84
N PHE A 163 8.15 -11.22 9.30
CA PHE A 163 8.26 -9.79 9.64
C PHE A 163 7.84 -9.51 11.07
N VAL A 164 6.79 -10.17 11.56
CA VAL A 164 6.34 -10.04 12.95
C VAL A 164 7.40 -10.60 13.90
N ALA A 165 7.94 -11.79 13.64
CA ALA A 165 9.00 -12.40 14.45
C ALA A 165 10.24 -11.52 14.54
N ALA A 166 10.70 -10.97 13.41
CA ALA A 166 11.85 -10.07 13.38
C ALA A 166 11.63 -8.78 14.20
N ARG A 167 10.37 -8.37 14.39
CA ARG A 167 10.02 -7.23 15.24
C ARG A 167 9.91 -7.60 16.71
N LEU A 168 9.44 -8.80 17.02
CA LEU A 168 9.29 -9.28 18.40
C LEU A 168 10.63 -9.61 19.07
N GLU A 169 11.60 -10.16 18.31
CA GLU A 169 12.89 -10.58 18.86
C GLU A 169 13.68 -9.50 19.62
N PRO A 170 13.85 -8.28 19.07
CA PRO A 170 14.56 -7.21 19.79
C PRO A 170 13.91 -6.83 21.11
N GLU A 171 12.58 -6.96 21.18
CA GLU A 171 11.79 -6.69 22.39
C GLU A 171 11.78 -7.89 23.37
N ARG A 172 12.45 -8.98 23.01
CA ARG A 172 12.47 -10.25 23.78
C ARG A 172 11.07 -10.84 23.99
N LEU A 173 10.18 -10.61 23.02
CA LEU A 173 8.82 -11.15 23.00
C LEU A 173 8.76 -12.36 22.08
N GLY A 174 7.84 -13.28 22.40
CA GLY A 174 7.47 -14.41 21.57
C GLY A 174 5.98 -14.36 21.19
N PRO A 175 5.53 -15.25 20.27
CA PRO A 175 4.13 -15.37 19.94
C PRO A 175 3.35 -15.88 21.16
N ALA A 176 2.09 -15.42 21.29
CA ALA A 176 1.17 -15.99 22.26
C ALA A 176 0.82 -17.45 21.89
N PRO A 177 0.42 -18.29 22.86
CA PRO A 177 -0.10 -19.61 22.56
C PRO A 177 -1.30 -19.54 21.59
N PRO A 178 -1.52 -20.56 20.75
CA PRO A 178 -2.71 -20.66 19.92
C PRO A 178 -3.98 -20.52 20.76
N ALA A 179 -4.98 -19.82 20.21
CA ALA A 179 -6.28 -19.72 20.86
C ALA A 179 -7.00 -21.08 20.86
N SER A 180 -7.96 -21.26 21.79
CA SER A 180 -8.81 -22.45 21.77
C SER A 180 -9.66 -22.54 20.51
N ARG A 181 -10.11 -23.76 20.17
CA ARG A 181 -10.91 -24.00 18.95
C ARG A 181 -12.22 -23.20 18.96
N GLU A 182 -12.86 -23.07 20.11
CA GLU A 182 -14.08 -22.24 20.26
C GLU A 182 -13.80 -20.77 19.97
N THR A 183 -12.66 -20.27 20.43
CA THR A 183 -12.22 -18.90 20.15
C THR A 183 -11.89 -18.71 18.67
N LEU A 184 -11.23 -19.69 18.04
CA LEU A 184 -10.85 -19.64 16.63
C LEU A 184 -12.06 -19.62 15.71
N ILE A 185 -13.02 -20.55 15.88
CA ILE A 185 -14.22 -20.56 15.05
C ILE A 185 -15.04 -19.28 15.23
N ARG A 186 -15.18 -18.79 16.45
CA ARG A 186 -15.91 -17.55 16.72
C ARG A 186 -15.26 -16.35 16.00
N ARG A 187 -13.95 -16.21 16.11
CA ARG A 187 -13.21 -15.12 15.44
C ARG A 187 -13.36 -15.22 13.93
N LEU A 188 -13.09 -16.39 13.37
CA LEU A 188 -13.13 -16.58 11.92
C LEU A 188 -14.53 -16.34 11.36
N SER A 189 -15.59 -16.82 12.03
CA SER A 189 -16.97 -16.59 11.58
C SER A 189 -17.31 -15.09 11.59
N LEU A 190 -16.97 -14.37 12.65
CA LEU A 190 -17.20 -12.92 12.72
C LEU A 190 -16.39 -12.14 11.66
N ASP A 191 -15.16 -12.55 11.41
CA ASP A 191 -14.30 -11.89 10.43
C ASP A 191 -14.80 -12.10 9.00
N LEU A 192 -15.18 -13.34 8.65
CA LEU A 192 -15.53 -13.70 7.28
C LEU A 192 -17.01 -13.51 6.94
N THR A 193 -17.92 -13.67 7.92
CA THR A 193 -19.36 -13.60 7.68
C THR A 193 -20.09 -12.50 8.46
N GLY A 194 -19.41 -11.88 9.42
CA GLY A 194 -20.02 -10.90 10.32
C GLY A 194 -20.98 -11.50 11.38
N LEU A 195 -21.14 -12.81 11.39
CA LEU A 195 -22.07 -13.53 12.27
C LEU A 195 -21.30 -14.53 13.16
N PRO A 196 -21.75 -14.76 14.40
CA PRO A 196 -21.18 -15.84 15.21
C PRO A 196 -21.58 -17.20 14.62
N PRO A 197 -20.78 -18.27 14.86
CA PRO A 197 -21.16 -19.62 14.49
C PRO A 197 -22.40 -20.05 15.28
N THR A 198 -23.19 -20.99 14.75
CA THR A 198 -24.23 -21.63 15.53
C THR A 198 -23.60 -22.55 16.60
N PRO A 199 -24.34 -22.93 17.66
CA PRO A 199 -23.85 -23.88 18.65
C PRO A 199 -23.43 -25.22 18.02
N GLU A 200 -24.17 -25.69 17.02
CA GLU A 200 -23.92 -26.93 16.28
C GLU A 200 -22.62 -26.83 15.48
N GLU A 201 -22.42 -25.76 14.72
CA GLU A 201 -21.18 -25.50 13.95
C GLU A 201 -19.96 -25.42 14.88
N ALA A 202 -20.12 -24.79 16.03
CA ALA A 202 -19.04 -24.71 17.03
C ALA A 202 -18.70 -26.08 17.60
N ALA A 203 -19.72 -26.87 17.96
CA ALA A 203 -19.53 -28.22 18.50
C ALA A 203 -18.88 -29.16 17.47
N GLU A 204 -19.32 -29.11 16.21
CA GLU A 204 -18.76 -29.90 15.12
C GLU A 204 -17.26 -29.56 14.91
N PHE A 205 -16.92 -28.29 14.81
CA PHE A 205 -15.51 -27.87 14.63
C PHE A 205 -14.64 -28.24 15.84
N VAL A 206 -15.15 -28.09 17.07
CA VAL A 206 -14.40 -28.44 18.28
C VAL A 206 -14.12 -29.94 18.35
N ALA A 207 -15.04 -30.77 17.90
CA ALA A 207 -14.91 -32.22 17.90
C ALA A 207 -14.11 -32.79 16.73
N ASP A 208 -13.79 -31.99 15.70
CA ASP A 208 -13.09 -32.43 14.49
C ASP A 208 -11.56 -32.39 14.69
N ASP A 209 -10.94 -33.50 15.06
CA ASP A 209 -9.49 -33.61 15.27
C ASP A 209 -8.67 -33.84 13.99
N SER A 210 -9.28 -33.76 12.82
CA SER A 210 -8.56 -33.93 11.55
C SER A 210 -7.57 -32.79 11.30
N PRO A 211 -6.41 -33.08 10.67
CA PRO A 211 -5.33 -32.10 10.51
C PRO A 211 -5.72 -30.91 9.61
N ASP A 212 -6.73 -31.07 8.74
CA ASP A 212 -7.22 -30.08 7.80
C ASP A 212 -8.56 -29.42 8.25
N ALA A 213 -8.97 -29.64 9.50
CA ALA A 213 -10.22 -29.08 10.04
C ALA A 213 -10.28 -27.55 9.95
N TRP A 214 -9.14 -26.89 10.15
CA TRP A 214 -9.04 -25.43 10.09
C TRP A 214 -9.21 -24.91 8.65
N GLU A 215 -8.53 -25.50 7.72
CA GLU A 215 -8.61 -25.15 6.29
C GLU A 215 -10.03 -25.38 5.74
N ARG A 216 -10.66 -26.52 6.09
CA ARG A 216 -12.06 -26.77 5.68
C ARG A 216 -13.04 -25.77 6.27
N LEU A 217 -12.83 -25.33 7.51
CA LEU A 217 -13.64 -24.28 8.11
C LEU A 217 -13.50 -22.96 7.34
N ILE A 218 -12.26 -22.57 7.00
CA ILE A 218 -11.97 -21.37 6.19
C ILE A 218 -12.71 -21.47 4.85
N ASP A 219 -12.52 -22.56 4.12
CA ASP A 219 -13.11 -22.76 2.79
C ASP A 219 -14.64 -22.70 2.83
N ARG A 220 -15.25 -23.32 3.86
CA ARG A 220 -16.70 -23.29 4.06
C ARG A 220 -17.22 -21.87 4.30
N LEU A 221 -16.53 -21.08 5.11
CA LEU A 221 -16.94 -19.70 5.39
C LEU A 221 -16.69 -18.76 4.21
N LEU A 222 -15.61 -18.95 3.45
CA LEU A 222 -15.35 -18.21 2.21
C LEU A 222 -16.38 -18.53 1.11
N ALA A 223 -16.89 -19.76 1.05
CA ALA A 223 -17.94 -20.15 0.12
C ALA A 223 -19.35 -19.70 0.54
N SER A 224 -19.50 -19.16 1.74
CA SER A 224 -20.79 -18.66 2.23
C SER A 224 -21.21 -17.38 1.51
N PRO A 225 -22.49 -17.22 1.10
CA PRO A 225 -22.97 -15.96 0.56
C PRO A 225 -22.82 -14.78 1.54
N ARG A 226 -22.74 -15.05 2.83
CA ARG A 226 -22.50 -14.07 3.88
C ARG A 226 -21.11 -13.43 3.81
N PHE A 227 -20.15 -14.09 3.16
CA PHE A 227 -18.82 -13.52 2.93
C PHE A 227 -18.88 -12.21 2.15
N GLY A 228 -19.57 -12.18 1.02
CA GLY A 228 -19.74 -10.95 0.24
C GLY A 228 -20.53 -9.88 0.99
N GLU A 229 -21.56 -10.27 1.75
CA GLU A 229 -22.31 -9.33 2.60
C GLU A 229 -21.44 -8.69 3.67
N ARG A 230 -20.49 -9.44 4.25
CA ARG A 230 -19.55 -8.93 5.24
C ARG A 230 -18.46 -8.04 4.61
N MET A 231 -17.88 -8.51 3.49
CA MET A 231 -16.76 -7.82 2.85
C MET A 231 -17.18 -6.52 2.15
N VAL A 232 -18.44 -6.42 1.72
CA VAL A 232 -18.93 -5.22 1.02
C VAL A 232 -19.09 -3.99 1.93
N TRP A 233 -19.15 -4.16 3.22
CA TRP A 233 -19.46 -3.07 4.18
C TRP A 233 -18.58 -1.84 4.01
N GLU A 234 -17.28 -2.04 4.05
CA GLU A 234 -16.33 -0.93 3.89
C GLU A 234 -16.42 -0.30 2.50
N TRP A 235 -16.76 -1.10 1.48
CA TRP A 235 -16.99 -0.60 0.13
C TRP A 235 -18.26 0.21 0.02
N LEU A 236 -19.35 -0.22 0.65
CA LEU A 236 -20.62 0.54 0.70
C LEU A 236 -20.42 1.89 1.40
N ASP A 237 -19.70 1.91 2.50
CA ASP A 237 -19.38 3.13 3.26
C ASP A 237 -18.52 4.07 2.42
N ALA A 238 -17.41 3.59 1.85
CA ALA A 238 -16.56 4.38 0.97
C ALA A 238 -17.29 4.92 -0.26
N ALA A 239 -18.23 4.15 -0.82
CA ALA A 239 -19.07 4.55 -1.94
C ALA A 239 -20.26 5.44 -1.53
N ARG A 240 -20.45 5.73 -0.24
CA ARG A 240 -21.58 6.53 0.30
C ARG A 240 -22.94 5.91 0.03
N TYR A 241 -23.05 4.58 -0.01
CA TYR A 241 -24.32 3.91 -0.25
C TYR A 241 -25.35 4.29 0.81
N ALA A 242 -26.56 4.58 0.36
CA ALA A 242 -27.73 4.77 1.22
C ALA A 242 -29.01 4.37 0.49
N ASP A 243 -30.01 3.92 1.23
CA ASP A 243 -31.35 3.59 0.71
C ASP A 243 -32.24 4.83 0.60
N THR A 244 -31.75 6.00 0.99
CA THR A 244 -32.46 7.28 0.95
C THR A 244 -31.64 8.36 0.27
N ASN A 245 -32.24 9.50 -0.05
CA ASN A 245 -31.60 10.59 -0.80
C ASN A 245 -30.66 11.47 0.02
N GLY A 246 -30.84 11.56 1.35
CA GLY A 246 -29.92 12.26 2.28
C GLY A 246 -30.15 13.77 2.44
N TYR A 247 -31.19 14.35 1.83
CA TYR A 247 -31.61 15.73 2.06
C TYR A 247 -32.87 15.82 2.93
N GLN A 248 -33.37 17.02 3.19
CA GLN A 248 -34.47 17.25 4.09
C GLN A 248 -35.71 16.40 3.77
N GLY A 249 -36.04 16.21 2.50
CA GLY A 249 -37.16 15.35 2.06
C GLY A 249 -36.89 13.86 2.17
N ASP A 250 -35.66 13.47 2.25
CA ASP A 250 -35.08 12.14 2.41
C ASP A 250 -35.95 10.92 1.98
N PRO A 251 -36.56 10.92 0.80
CA PRO A 251 -37.33 9.78 0.35
C PRO A 251 -36.43 8.59 0.05
N THR A 252 -37.01 7.41 0.17
CA THR A 252 -36.35 6.16 -0.24
C THR A 252 -36.03 6.17 -1.73
N ARG A 253 -34.92 5.51 -2.10
CA ARG A 253 -34.47 5.32 -3.48
C ARG A 253 -34.04 3.89 -3.76
N THR A 254 -34.14 3.48 -5.01
CA THR A 254 -33.81 2.13 -5.44
C THR A 254 -32.33 2.05 -5.83
N MET A 255 -31.45 1.89 -4.84
CA MET A 255 -29.98 1.71 -5.06
C MET A 255 -29.50 0.31 -4.70
N TRP A 256 -30.37 -0.52 -4.12
CA TRP A 256 -30.02 -1.86 -3.66
C TRP A 256 -29.53 -2.79 -4.79
N TYR A 257 -29.89 -2.57 -6.06
CA TYR A 257 -29.34 -3.33 -7.19
C TYR A 257 -27.81 -3.22 -7.28
N TRP A 258 -27.25 -2.04 -7.06
CA TRP A 258 -25.81 -1.85 -7.04
C TRP A 258 -25.16 -2.51 -5.81
N ARG A 259 -25.77 -2.41 -4.65
CA ARG A 259 -25.30 -3.12 -3.44
C ARG A 259 -25.24 -4.62 -3.69
N ASP A 260 -26.31 -5.20 -4.21
CA ASP A 260 -26.40 -6.65 -4.46
C ASP A 260 -25.41 -7.08 -5.54
N TRP A 261 -25.18 -6.24 -6.56
CA TRP A 261 -24.11 -6.45 -7.53
C TRP A 261 -22.74 -6.50 -6.86
N ALA A 262 -22.41 -5.56 -5.97
CA ALA A 262 -21.13 -5.51 -5.27
C ALA A 262 -20.94 -6.74 -4.35
N ILE A 263 -22.00 -7.18 -3.63
CA ILE A 263 -21.99 -8.41 -2.85
C ILE A 263 -21.69 -9.62 -3.75
N GLY A 264 -22.38 -9.72 -4.90
CA GLY A 264 -22.19 -10.80 -5.85
C GLY A 264 -20.79 -10.83 -6.45
N ALA A 265 -20.22 -9.68 -6.77
CA ALA A 265 -18.85 -9.54 -7.29
C ALA A 265 -17.80 -10.04 -6.28
N LEU A 266 -17.97 -9.70 -5.00
CA LEU A 266 -17.09 -10.18 -3.93
C LEU A 266 -17.24 -11.69 -3.69
N ASN A 267 -18.46 -12.22 -3.69
CA ASN A 267 -18.70 -13.66 -3.59
C ASN A 267 -18.14 -14.45 -4.78
N ALA A 268 -18.13 -13.84 -5.97
CA ALA A 268 -17.52 -14.42 -7.17
C ALA A 268 -15.97 -14.25 -7.20
N ASN A 269 -15.37 -13.62 -6.18
CA ASN A 269 -13.97 -13.27 -6.16
C ASN A 269 -13.51 -12.56 -7.45
N GLN A 270 -14.34 -11.61 -7.93
CA GLN A 270 -14.07 -10.88 -9.16
C GLN A 270 -12.72 -10.15 -9.07
N PRO A 271 -11.83 -10.23 -10.07
CA PRO A 271 -10.58 -9.50 -10.08
C PRO A 271 -10.78 -8.00 -9.88
N PHE A 272 -9.94 -7.36 -9.06
CA PHE A 272 -10.12 -5.96 -8.65
C PHE A 272 -10.08 -4.97 -9.81
N ASP A 273 -9.28 -5.23 -10.83
CA ASP A 273 -9.24 -4.44 -12.06
C ASP A 273 -10.57 -4.50 -12.82
N GLN A 274 -11.17 -5.68 -12.97
CA GLN A 274 -12.49 -5.84 -13.57
C GLN A 274 -13.58 -5.17 -12.73
N PHE A 275 -13.55 -5.39 -11.40
CA PHE A 275 -14.46 -4.75 -10.45
C PHE A 275 -14.40 -3.21 -10.55
N THR A 276 -13.21 -2.66 -10.74
CA THR A 276 -12.98 -1.23 -10.93
C THR A 276 -13.55 -0.74 -12.26
N VAL A 277 -13.18 -1.40 -13.37
CA VAL A 277 -13.63 -1.01 -14.72
C VAL A 277 -15.15 -1.03 -14.81
N GLU A 278 -15.81 -2.06 -14.29
CA GLU A 278 -17.27 -2.17 -14.36
C GLU A 278 -17.99 -1.06 -13.57
N GLN A 279 -17.46 -0.64 -12.43
CA GLN A 279 -18.04 0.45 -11.65
C GLN A 279 -17.79 1.84 -12.24
N LEU A 280 -16.64 2.08 -12.84
CA LEU A 280 -16.28 3.39 -13.39
C LEU A 280 -16.74 3.58 -14.83
N ALA A 281 -16.80 2.51 -15.63
CA ALA A 281 -16.98 2.55 -17.08
C ALA A 281 -17.71 1.32 -17.64
N GLY A 282 -18.51 0.63 -16.84
CA GLY A 282 -19.24 -0.56 -17.26
C GLY A 282 -20.17 -0.34 -18.46
N ASP A 283 -20.76 0.85 -18.56
CA ASP A 283 -21.61 1.29 -19.67
C ASP A 283 -20.82 1.62 -20.96
N LEU A 284 -19.51 1.80 -20.88
CA LEU A 284 -18.64 2.08 -22.03
C LEU A 284 -18.01 0.82 -22.64
N LEU A 285 -18.28 -0.35 -22.08
CA LEU A 285 -17.83 -1.62 -22.66
C LEU A 285 -18.51 -1.88 -24.01
N ALA A 286 -17.85 -2.60 -24.92
CA ALA A 286 -18.29 -2.78 -26.30
C ALA A 286 -19.70 -3.39 -26.44
N ALA A 287 -20.12 -4.24 -25.50
CA ALA A 287 -21.45 -4.83 -25.41
C ALA A 287 -21.81 -5.04 -23.93
N PRO A 288 -22.14 -3.97 -23.21
CA PRO A 288 -22.33 -4.05 -21.77
C PRO A 288 -23.52 -4.94 -21.41
N THR A 289 -23.30 -5.85 -20.48
CA THR A 289 -24.37 -6.64 -19.88
C THR A 289 -25.20 -5.80 -18.90
N GLN A 290 -26.39 -6.24 -18.56
CA GLN A 290 -27.20 -5.60 -17.52
C GLN A 290 -26.43 -5.49 -16.17
N SER A 291 -25.68 -6.52 -15.82
CA SER A 291 -24.83 -6.54 -14.61
C SER A 291 -23.81 -5.40 -14.64
N GLN A 292 -23.13 -5.19 -15.75
CA GLN A 292 -22.14 -4.13 -15.93
C GLN A 292 -22.77 -2.73 -15.94
N LEU A 293 -23.97 -2.59 -16.46
CA LEU A 293 -24.74 -1.34 -16.33
C LEU A 293 -25.13 -1.06 -14.87
N ILE A 294 -25.52 -2.08 -14.10
CA ILE A 294 -25.82 -1.95 -12.67
C ILE A 294 -24.57 -1.53 -11.89
N ALA A 295 -23.42 -2.06 -12.24
CA ALA A 295 -22.14 -1.72 -11.60
C ALA A 295 -21.86 -0.20 -11.60
N THR A 296 -22.20 0.50 -12.67
CA THR A 296 -22.04 1.96 -12.78
C THR A 296 -22.89 2.76 -11.80
N GLY A 297 -23.77 2.09 -11.05
CA GLY A 297 -24.52 2.65 -9.93
C GLY A 297 -23.64 3.26 -8.85
N PHE A 298 -22.35 2.90 -8.78
CA PHE A 298 -21.35 3.57 -7.96
C PHE A 298 -21.43 5.11 -8.07
N HIS A 299 -21.52 5.63 -9.29
CA HIS A 299 -21.61 7.06 -9.56
C HIS A 299 -22.96 7.69 -9.17
N ARG A 300 -23.94 6.89 -8.78
CA ARG A 300 -25.27 7.36 -8.40
C ARG A 300 -25.51 7.32 -6.88
N ASN A 301 -24.55 6.88 -6.10
CA ASN A 301 -24.65 6.84 -4.65
C ASN A 301 -24.61 8.22 -3.99
N HIS A 302 -24.25 9.29 -4.71
CA HIS A 302 -24.30 10.64 -4.18
C HIS A 302 -25.71 11.00 -3.69
N MET A 303 -25.79 11.94 -2.75
CA MET A 303 -27.08 12.51 -2.33
C MET A 303 -27.82 13.15 -3.51
N ILE A 304 -29.14 13.13 -3.50
CA ILE A 304 -30.00 13.71 -4.54
C ILE A 304 -30.95 14.70 -3.89
N ASN A 305 -30.82 15.98 -4.25
CA ASN A 305 -31.74 17.00 -3.79
C ASN A 305 -33.04 16.96 -4.60
N GLY A 306 -34.15 16.57 -3.94
CA GLY A 306 -35.50 16.56 -4.50
C GLY A 306 -36.38 17.73 -4.04
N GLU A 307 -35.83 18.72 -3.33
CA GLU A 307 -36.59 19.81 -2.76
C GLU A 307 -37.11 20.81 -3.79
N GLY A 308 -38.29 21.36 -3.53
CA GLY A 308 -38.85 22.48 -4.30
C GLY A 308 -37.99 23.75 -4.13
N GLY A 309 -37.79 24.47 -5.24
CA GLY A 309 -36.99 25.70 -5.24
C GLY A 309 -35.47 25.52 -5.36
N ARG A 310 -34.97 24.27 -5.47
CA ARG A 310 -33.57 24.03 -5.75
C ARG A 310 -33.13 24.62 -7.09
N ILE A 311 -31.92 25.09 -7.20
CA ILE A 311 -31.30 25.50 -8.47
C ILE A 311 -30.71 24.25 -9.15
N ALA A 312 -31.26 23.86 -10.29
CA ALA A 312 -30.89 22.62 -10.97
C ALA A 312 -29.39 22.59 -11.35
N GLU A 313 -28.84 23.71 -11.79
CA GLU A 313 -27.43 23.81 -12.17
C GLU A 313 -26.48 23.71 -10.97
N GLU A 314 -26.81 24.31 -9.85
CA GLU A 314 -26.08 24.16 -8.60
C GLU A 314 -26.02 22.68 -8.18
N SER A 315 -27.18 22.00 -8.16
CA SER A 315 -27.24 20.57 -7.85
C SER A 315 -26.41 19.74 -8.82
N ARG A 316 -26.42 20.08 -10.11
CA ARG A 316 -25.61 19.37 -11.12
C ARG A 316 -24.10 19.50 -10.83
N VAL A 317 -23.64 20.69 -10.48
CA VAL A 317 -22.23 20.94 -10.11
C VAL A 317 -21.87 20.17 -8.85
N ASP A 318 -22.72 20.21 -7.82
CA ASP A 318 -22.51 19.44 -6.57
C ASP A 318 -22.38 17.95 -6.83
N TYR A 319 -23.23 17.37 -7.69
CA TYR A 319 -23.17 15.94 -8.02
C TYR A 319 -21.90 15.57 -8.80
N VAL A 320 -21.41 16.46 -9.68
CA VAL A 320 -20.16 16.23 -10.39
C VAL A 320 -18.98 16.26 -9.43
N GLN A 321 -18.93 17.26 -8.54
CA GLN A 321 -17.87 17.35 -7.54
C GLN A 321 -17.85 16.14 -6.62
N ASP A 322 -18.99 15.73 -6.10
CA ASP A 322 -19.11 14.57 -5.22
C ASP A 322 -18.60 13.27 -5.91
N ARG A 323 -18.89 13.07 -7.20
CA ARG A 323 -18.37 11.94 -7.98
C ARG A 323 -16.85 11.98 -8.10
N VAL A 324 -16.27 13.15 -8.38
CA VAL A 324 -14.82 13.34 -8.48
C VAL A 324 -14.16 13.09 -7.12
N GLU A 325 -14.67 13.70 -6.06
CA GLU A 325 -14.17 13.54 -4.70
C GLU A 325 -14.19 12.09 -4.25
N THR A 326 -15.30 11.39 -4.49
CA THR A 326 -15.44 9.98 -4.10
C THR A 326 -14.55 9.08 -4.92
N THR A 327 -14.47 9.27 -6.23
CA THR A 327 -13.56 8.50 -7.10
C THR A 327 -12.11 8.68 -6.64
N GLY A 328 -11.70 9.93 -6.40
CA GLY A 328 -10.36 10.22 -5.90
C GLY A 328 -10.07 9.60 -4.54
N THR A 329 -11.04 9.63 -3.62
CA THR A 329 -10.89 9.04 -2.29
C THR A 329 -10.82 7.52 -2.34
N VAL A 330 -11.73 6.87 -3.05
CA VAL A 330 -11.88 5.40 -3.07
C VAL A 330 -10.73 4.73 -3.83
N TRP A 331 -10.41 5.20 -5.03
CA TRP A 331 -9.39 4.53 -5.87
C TRP A 331 -7.99 5.12 -5.77
N MET A 332 -7.87 6.41 -5.46
CA MET A 332 -6.58 7.08 -5.44
C MET A 332 -6.06 7.37 -4.02
N GLY A 333 -6.91 7.22 -2.99
CA GLY A 333 -6.55 7.58 -1.60
C GLY A 333 -6.30 9.08 -1.42
N LEU A 334 -6.88 9.92 -2.28
CA LEU A 334 -6.70 11.38 -2.28
C LEU A 334 -7.95 12.09 -1.74
N THR A 335 -7.75 13.02 -0.82
CA THR A 335 -8.83 13.84 -0.23
C THR A 335 -9.08 15.08 -1.07
N PHE A 336 -9.89 15.00 -2.11
CA PHE A 336 -10.19 16.10 -3.01
C PHE A 336 -11.22 17.09 -2.51
N ASN A 337 -11.86 16.85 -1.37
CA ASN A 337 -12.91 17.72 -0.80
C ASN A 337 -12.45 19.18 -0.67
N CYS A 338 -11.19 19.42 -0.29
CA CYS A 338 -10.63 20.76 -0.19
C CYS A 338 -10.49 21.47 -1.54
N CYS A 339 -10.34 20.69 -2.65
CA CYS A 339 -10.19 21.23 -4.00
C CYS A 339 -11.46 21.89 -4.55
N ARG A 340 -12.57 21.78 -3.84
CA ARG A 340 -13.80 22.51 -4.15
C ARG A 340 -13.61 24.03 -4.06
N CYS A 341 -12.76 24.51 -3.14
CA CYS A 341 -12.59 25.92 -2.84
C CYS A 341 -11.18 26.43 -3.12
N HIS A 342 -10.15 25.58 -3.09
CA HIS A 342 -8.74 25.97 -3.29
C HIS A 342 -7.92 24.80 -3.81
N ASP A 343 -6.72 25.07 -4.30
CA ASP A 343 -5.78 24.04 -4.76
C ASP A 343 -5.44 23.06 -3.63
N HIS A 344 -5.24 21.80 -4.00
CA HIS A 344 -4.77 20.80 -3.05
C HIS A 344 -3.39 21.20 -2.51
N LYS A 345 -3.10 20.86 -1.26
CA LYS A 345 -1.85 21.24 -0.58
C LYS A 345 -0.58 20.53 -1.08
N PHE A 346 -0.69 19.69 -2.06
CA PHE A 346 0.45 18.98 -2.67
C PHE A 346 0.73 19.49 -4.08
#